data_2d100039fa5ff9847b0415aa64e48fbe
#
_entry.id   2d100039fa5ff9847b0415aa64e48fbe
#
_cell.length_a   1.000
_cell.length_b   1.000
_cell.length_c   1.000
_cell.angle_alpha   90.00
_cell.angle_beta   90.00
_cell.angle_gamma   90.00
#
_symmetry.space_group_name_H-M   'P 1'
#
loop_
_entity.id
_entity.type
_entity.pdbx_description
1 polymer ?
#
loop_
_entity_poly.entity_id
_entity_poly.type
_entity_poly.pdbx_seq_one_letter_code
_entity_poly.pdbx_strand_id
1 'polypeptide(L)'
;MQKHFALKLAAVCALAVSAGLAQAQDSIKIANIVEMSGPGTTAGTLFKNGVELAIKEINAAGGILGKKITYTSEDTQTNPGVAKGLTQKAVDNDVFAIFGPVYSGSIMVSMAESKRGEVPNFTGGEAAAITQQGNPYVFRTAFGQSVSFPKLARYITTKSKSLAVIYVNNDFGKGGRDTIAKLLEGSPTKIVADISTDAGQVDFSAAVLKAKQTNADAVFIYVNEEESARLLRELRKQGWN
;
A
#
# COMPACT_ATOMS: atom_id res chain seq x y z
N MET A 1 71.97 -3.35 -9.45
CA MET A 1 70.91 -4.20 -8.89
C MET A 1 69.99 -3.44 -7.93
N GLN A 2 70.44 -2.53 -7.07
CA GLN A 2 69.60 -1.80 -6.09
C GLN A 2 68.57 -0.85 -6.69
N LYS A 3 68.81 -0.18 -7.84
CA LYS A 3 67.83 0.75 -8.47
C LYS A 3 66.58 0.07 -9.02
N HIS A 4 66.68 -1.15 -9.52
CA HIS A 4 65.53 -1.91 -10.05
C HIS A 4 64.68 -2.54 -8.94
N PHE A 5 65.25 -2.78 -7.77
CA PHE A 5 64.52 -3.29 -6.61
C PHE A 5 63.66 -2.19 -5.97
N ALA A 6 64.18 -0.97 -5.85
CA ALA A 6 63.45 0.19 -5.33
C ALA A 6 62.25 0.57 -6.26
N LEU A 7 62.43 0.48 -7.59
CA LEU A 7 61.38 0.78 -8.55
C LEU A 7 60.24 -0.24 -8.51
N LYS A 8 60.56 -1.52 -8.32
CA LYS A 8 59.54 -2.59 -8.17
C LYS A 8 58.81 -2.48 -6.86
N LEU A 9 59.45 -2.08 -5.78
CA LEU A 9 58.80 -1.87 -4.47
C LEU A 9 57.86 -0.66 -4.51
N ALA A 10 58.22 0.42 -5.18
CA ALA A 10 57.40 1.61 -5.35
C ALA A 10 56.12 1.31 -6.21
N ALA A 11 56.24 0.49 -7.26
CA ALA A 11 55.14 0.07 -8.09
C ALA A 11 54.15 -0.83 -7.34
N VAL A 12 54.63 -1.74 -6.47
CA VAL A 12 53.77 -2.59 -5.63
C VAL A 12 53.06 -1.77 -4.55
N CYS A 13 53.71 -0.80 -3.94
CA CYS A 13 53.10 0.12 -2.98
C CYS A 13 52.03 1.03 -3.63
N ALA A 14 52.25 1.49 -4.87
CA ALA A 14 51.29 2.31 -5.60
C ALA A 14 50.04 1.50 -5.98
N LEU A 15 50.16 0.21 -6.33
CA LEU A 15 49.04 -0.72 -6.58
C LEU A 15 48.28 -1.07 -5.28
N ALA A 16 48.97 -1.19 -4.15
CA ALA A 16 48.33 -1.46 -2.86
C ALA A 16 47.55 -0.25 -2.32
N VAL A 17 47.98 0.98 -2.58
CA VAL A 17 47.28 2.21 -2.19
C VAL A 17 46.01 2.43 -3.06
N SER A 18 46.05 2.04 -4.33
CA SER A 18 44.88 2.12 -5.20
C SER A 18 43.76 1.07 -4.87
N ALA A 19 44.13 -0.05 -4.25
CA ALA A 19 43.18 -1.06 -3.77
C ALA A 19 42.48 -0.67 -2.45
N GLY A 20 43.05 0.30 -1.69
CA GLY A 20 42.51 0.74 -0.40
C GLY A 20 41.47 1.85 -0.48
N LEU A 21 41.18 2.40 -1.67
CA LEU A 21 40.13 3.38 -1.89
C LEU A 21 38.88 2.73 -2.47
N ALA A 22 38.56 1.51 -2.02
CA ALA A 22 37.14 1.05 -2.07
C ALA A 22 36.37 1.95 -1.09
N GLN A 23 36.06 3.19 -1.53
CA GLN A 23 35.12 4.03 -0.82
C GLN A 23 33.88 3.16 -0.61
N ALA A 24 33.39 3.10 0.62
CA ALA A 24 32.07 2.58 0.89
C ALA A 24 31.13 3.30 -0.08
N GLN A 25 30.74 2.58 -1.13
CA GLN A 25 29.91 3.15 -2.18
C GLN A 25 28.60 3.53 -1.52
N ASP A 26 28.36 4.83 -1.34
CA ASP A 26 27.12 5.32 -0.74
C ASP A 26 25.95 4.59 -1.37
N SER A 27 25.21 3.83 -0.59
CA SER A 27 24.04 3.12 -1.07
C SER A 27 22.81 4.01 -0.97
N ILE A 28 21.86 3.79 -1.87
CA ILE A 28 20.53 4.40 -1.78
C ILE A 28 19.71 3.56 -0.82
N LYS A 29 19.41 4.11 0.36
CA LYS A 29 18.64 3.41 1.39
C LYS A 29 17.13 3.53 1.13
N ILE A 30 16.42 2.43 1.12
CA ILE A 30 14.96 2.38 0.98
C ILE A 30 14.35 1.63 2.17
N ALA A 31 13.24 2.12 2.69
CA ALA A 31 12.41 1.38 3.62
C ALA A 31 11.18 0.83 2.89
N ASN A 32 10.97 -0.49 2.95
CA ASN A 32 9.76 -1.16 2.49
C ASN A 32 8.92 -1.51 3.72
N ILE A 33 7.87 -0.71 3.98
CA ILE A 33 7.03 -0.81 5.18
C ILE A 33 5.65 -1.28 4.74
N VAL A 34 5.33 -2.54 4.99
CA VAL A 34 4.13 -3.18 4.44
C VAL A 34 3.47 -4.13 5.42
N GLU A 35 2.26 -4.53 5.14
CA GLU A 35 1.48 -5.51 5.89
C GLU A 35 1.98 -6.93 5.56
N MET A 36 2.91 -7.50 6.35
CA MET A 36 3.39 -8.88 6.16
C MET A 36 2.69 -9.88 7.08
N SER A 37 1.91 -9.39 8.05
CA SER A 37 1.04 -10.18 8.91
C SER A 37 -0.30 -9.49 9.17
N GLY A 38 -1.27 -10.21 9.74
CA GLY A 38 -2.63 -9.72 9.95
C GLY A 38 -3.48 -9.74 8.67
N PRO A 39 -4.64 -9.06 8.66
CA PRO A 39 -5.59 -9.07 7.54
C PRO A 39 -5.03 -8.58 6.20
N GLY A 40 -4.00 -7.75 6.22
CA GLY A 40 -3.38 -7.17 5.02
C GLY A 40 -2.26 -7.98 4.38
N THR A 41 -1.97 -9.16 4.91
CA THR A 41 -0.80 -9.98 4.50
C THR A 41 -0.73 -10.22 3.00
N THR A 42 -1.86 -10.53 2.36
CA THR A 42 -1.90 -10.81 0.92
C THR A 42 -1.46 -9.61 0.10
N ALA A 43 -2.09 -8.45 0.30
CA ALA A 43 -1.77 -7.23 -0.44
C ALA A 43 -0.36 -6.73 -0.13
N GLY A 44 0.02 -6.69 1.14
CA GLY A 44 1.35 -6.23 1.57
C GLY A 44 2.48 -7.12 1.05
N THR A 45 2.30 -8.44 1.08
CA THR A 45 3.30 -9.39 0.54
C THR A 45 3.48 -9.23 -0.97
N LEU A 46 2.38 -9.06 -1.72
CA LEU A 46 2.46 -8.85 -3.18
C LEU A 46 3.18 -7.53 -3.51
N PHE A 47 2.86 -6.47 -2.78
CA PHE A 47 3.53 -5.18 -2.94
C PHE A 47 5.03 -5.28 -2.62
N LYS A 48 5.38 -5.90 -1.49
CA LYS A 48 6.76 -6.18 -1.10
C LYS A 48 7.53 -6.92 -2.19
N ASN A 49 6.96 -8.00 -2.69
CA ASN A 49 7.62 -8.81 -3.72
C ASN A 49 7.90 -8.02 -5.00
N GLY A 50 6.98 -7.13 -5.40
CA GLY A 50 7.19 -6.23 -6.55
C GLY A 50 8.33 -5.25 -6.32
N VAL A 51 8.40 -4.62 -5.14
CA VAL A 51 9.49 -3.70 -4.77
C VAL A 51 10.84 -4.43 -4.73
N GLU A 52 10.90 -5.60 -4.10
CA GLU A 52 12.13 -6.40 -4.00
C GLU A 52 12.62 -6.87 -5.36
N LEU A 53 11.72 -7.28 -6.25
CA LEU A 53 12.07 -7.66 -7.61
C LEU A 53 12.69 -6.48 -8.37
N ALA A 54 12.05 -5.31 -8.33
CA ALA A 54 12.56 -4.11 -8.98
C ALA A 54 13.95 -3.71 -8.43
N ILE A 55 14.15 -3.76 -7.11
CA ILE A 55 15.46 -3.48 -6.49
C ILE A 55 16.51 -4.49 -6.97
N LYS A 56 16.17 -5.77 -7.01
CA LYS A 56 17.07 -6.82 -7.51
C LYS A 56 17.50 -6.57 -8.95
N GLU A 57 16.57 -6.23 -9.84
CA GLU A 57 16.84 -5.95 -11.25
C GLU A 57 17.71 -4.69 -11.41
N ILE A 58 17.37 -3.60 -10.72
CA ILE A 58 18.16 -2.35 -10.73
C ILE A 58 19.58 -2.62 -10.24
N ASN A 59 19.72 -3.35 -9.14
CA ASN A 59 21.01 -3.69 -8.58
C ASN A 59 21.84 -4.60 -9.50
N ALA A 60 21.21 -5.56 -10.20
CA ALA A 60 21.88 -6.40 -11.19
C ALA A 60 22.38 -5.59 -12.38
N ALA A 61 21.63 -4.57 -12.81
CA ALA A 61 22.00 -3.66 -13.89
C ALA A 61 23.08 -2.62 -13.50
N GLY A 62 23.62 -2.67 -12.28
CA GLY A 62 24.69 -1.76 -11.82
C GLY A 62 24.26 -0.72 -10.79
N GLY A 63 22.96 -0.66 -10.46
CA GLY A 63 22.39 0.33 -9.54
C GLY A 63 21.99 1.62 -10.25
N ILE A 64 21.72 2.66 -9.47
CA ILE A 64 21.36 4.00 -9.96
C ILE A 64 22.61 4.90 -9.86
N LEU A 65 23.06 5.40 -10.97
CA LEU A 65 24.31 6.20 -11.04
C LEU A 65 25.50 5.50 -10.37
N GLY A 66 25.60 4.17 -10.54
CA GLY A 66 26.63 3.35 -9.92
C GLY A 66 26.40 3.00 -8.44
N LYS A 67 25.37 3.55 -7.78
CA LYS A 67 25.05 3.25 -6.38
C LYS A 67 24.05 2.11 -6.31
N LYS A 68 24.31 1.13 -5.45
CA LYS A 68 23.37 0.04 -5.17
C LYS A 68 22.27 0.52 -4.23
N ILE A 69 21.08 -0.07 -4.40
CA ILE A 69 19.98 0.12 -3.46
C ILE A 69 20.14 -0.88 -2.32
N THR A 70 20.11 -0.39 -1.09
CA THR A 70 19.93 -1.20 0.12
C THR A 70 18.53 -0.95 0.67
N TYR A 71 17.90 -1.97 1.23
CA TYR A 71 16.54 -1.82 1.75
C TYR A 71 16.31 -2.63 3.01
N THR A 72 15.34 -2.18 3.80
CA THR A 72 14.73 -2.96 4.88
C THR A 72 13.31 -3.33 4.50
N SER A 73 12.81 -4.47 4.99
CA SER A 73 11.40 -4.84 4.91
C SER A 73 10.86 -4.98 6.32
N GLU A 74 9.88 -4.14 6.67
CA GLU A 74 9.33 -4.02 8.02
C GLU A 74 7.82 -4.33 7.99
N ASP A 75 7.36 -5.14 8.93
CA ASP A 75 5.96 -5.57 9.04
C ASP A 75 5.14 -4.59 9.86
N THR A 76 4.13 -3.99 9.25
CA THR A 76 3.16 -3.14 9.96
C THR A 76 2.18 -3.93 10.81
N GLN A 77 2.12 -5.26 10.68
CA GLN A 77 1.15 -6.14 11.34
C GLN A 77 -0.32 -5.74 11.05
N THR A 78 -0.55 -5.06 9.94
CA THR A 78 -1.83 -4.41 9.60
C THR A 78 -2.31 -3.45 10.71
N ASN A 79 -1.39 -2.91 11.50
CA ASN A 79 -1.65 -2.01 12.62
C ASN A 79 -1.18 -0.59 12.29
N PRO A 80 -2.10 0.40 12.24
CA PRO A 80 -1.75 1.78 11.92
C PRO A 80 -0.71 2.41 12.86
N GLY A 81 -0.75 2.08 14.16
CA GLY A 81 0.22 2.59 15.15
C GLY A 81 1.62 2.05 14.90
N VAL A 82 1.75 0.76 14.55
CA VAL A 82 3.02 0.13 14.17
C VAL A 82 3.54 0.77 12.89
N ALA A 83 2.69 0.94 11.86
CA ALA A 83 3.06 1.59 10.61
C ALA A 83 3.63 3.00 10.84
N LYS A 84 3.01 3.80 11.71
CA LYS A 84 3.51 5.13 12.09
C LYS A 84 4.91 5.05 12.70
N GLY A 85 5.12 4.18 13.70
CA GLY A 85 6.41 4.03 14.36
C GLY A 85 7.52 3.57 13.41
N LEU A 86 7.21 2.64 12.48
CA LEU A 86 8.16 2.18 11.46
C LEU A 86 8.50 3.29 10.46
N THR A 87 7.52 4.10 10.06
CA THR A 87 7.75 5.25 9.17
C THR A 87 8.61 6.30 9.86
N GLN A 88 8.35 6.60 11.14
CA GLN A 88 9.20 7.48 11.93
C GLN A 88 10.64 6.97 11.99
N LYS A 89 10.84 5.69 12.33
CA LYS A 89 12.16 5.04 12.35
C LYS A 89 12.88 5.14 11.00
N ALA A 90 12.15 4.94 9.89
CA ALA A 90 12.73 5.06 8.56
C ALA A 90 13.22 6.49 8.26
N VAL A 91 12.40 7.49 8.58
CA VAL A 91 12.76 8.91 8.46
C VAL A 91 13.97 9.24 9.31
N ASP A 92 14.01 8.79 10.58
CA ASP A 92 15.12 9.06 11.51
C ASP A 92 16.43 8.33 11.11
N ASN A 93 16.35 7.32 10.23
CA ASN A 93 17.50 6.62 9.64
C ASN A 93 17.94 7.16 8.25
N ASP A 94 17.44 8.33 7.87
CA ASP A 94 17.80 9.02 6.62
C ASP A 94 17.60 8.14 5.37
N VAL A 95 16.45 7.46 5.25
CA VAL A 95 16.13 6.75 4.04
C VAL A 95 15.80 7.70 2.89
N PHE A 96 16.20 7.35 1.68
CA PHE A 96 15.93 8.11 0.47
C PHE A 96 14.44 8.09 0.10
N ALA A 97 13.78 6.95 0.28
CA ALA A 97 12.35 6.78 -0.01
C ALA A 97 11.74 5.67 0.83
N ILE A 98 10.41 5.73 1.00
CA ILE A 98 9.60 4.71 1.66
C ILE A 98 8.63 4.12 0.64
N PHE A 99 8.52 2.80 0.59
CA PHE A 99 7.53 2.05 -0.18
C PHE A 99 6.54 1.38 0.77
N GLY A 100 5.24 1.60 0.52
CA GLY A 100 4.18 1.22 1.45
C GLY A 100 3.85 2.34 2.47
N PRO A 101 2.94 2.10 3.41
CA PRO A 101 2.07 0.93 3.53
C PRO A 101 1.08 0.75 2.36
N VAL A 102 0.38 -0.40 2.34
CA VAL A 102 -0.68 -0.67 1.35
C VAL A 102 -2.05 -0.30 1.90
N TYR A 103 -2.32 -0.56 3.17
CA TYR A 103 -3.62 -0.28 3.78
C TYR A 103 -3.80 1.21 4.09
N SER A 104 -4.96 1.74 3.66
CA SER A 104 -5.28 3.17 3.77
C SER A 104 -5.19 3.70 5.21
N GLY A 105 -5.67 2.94 6.21
CA GLY A 105 -5.58 3.33 7.62
C GLY A 105 -4.15 3.48 8.12
N SER A 106 -3.25 2.57 7.71
CA SER A 106 -1.81 2.65 8.00
C SER A 106 -1.18 3.89 7.37
N ILE A 107 -1.53 4.18 6.11
CA ILE A 107 -1.01 5.35 5.39
C ILE A 107 -1.48 6.65 6.04
N MET A 108 -2.77 6.77 6.36
CA MET A 108 -3.38 7.98 6.92
C MET A 108 -2.71 8.44 8.20
N VAL A 109 -2.26 7.50 9.05
CA VAL A 109 -1.58 7.86 10.32
C VAL A 109 -0.06 8.00 10.17
N SER A 110 0.56 7.36 9.19
CA SER A 110 2.02 7.38 8.99
C SER A 110 2.51 8.49 8.06
N MET A 111 1.68 8.97 7.15
CA MET A 111 2.10 9.94 6.14
C MET A 111 2.53 11.31 6.69
N ALA A 112 2.16 11.64 7.94
CA ALA A 112 2.64 12.84 8.61
C ALA A 112 4.14 12.76 8.90
N GLU A 113 4.67 11.56 9.16
CA GLU A 113 6.10 11.34 9.39
C GLU A 113 6.90 11.54 8.09
N SER A 114 6.38 11.09 6.95
CA SER A 114 6.99 11.34 5.64
C SER A 114 7.07 12.84 5.34
N LYS A 115 6.01 13.60 5.69
CA LYS A 115 6.02 15.06 5.57
C LYS A 115 7.04 15.72 6.51
N ARG A 116 7.12 15.27 7.76
CA ARG A 116 8.09 15.77 8.75
C ARG A 116 9.54 15.61 8.29
N GLY A 117 9.85 14.45 7.71
CA GLY A 117 11.19 14.12 7.23
C GLY A 117 11.47 14.52 5.79
N GLU A 118 10.48 15.06 5.08
CA GLU A 118 10.58 15.38 3.65
C GLU A 118 10.98 14.16 2.78
N VAL A 119 10.56 12.95 3.22
CA VAL A 119 10.90 11.69 2.58
C VAL A 119 9.78 11.27 1.63
N PRO A 120 10.05 11.03 0.33
CA PRO A 120 9.07 10.50 -0.61
C PRO A 120 8.52 9.14 -0.15
N ASN A 121 7.19 9.02 -0.12
CA ASN A 121 6.49 7.81 0.29
C ASN A 121 5.56 7.35 -0.84
N PHE A 122 5.82 6.16 -1.38
CA PHE A 122 5.07 5.52 -2.45
C PHE A 122 4.14 4.47 -1.87
N THR A 123 2.84 4.76 -1.84
CA THR A 123 1.83 3.96 -1.12
C THR A 123 0.89 3.21 -2.07
N GLY A 124 0.33 2.08 -1.59
CA GLY A 124 -0.65 1.28 -2.34
C GLY A 124 -2.11 1.56 -1.98
N GLY A 125 -2.41 2.48 -1.06
CA GLY A 125 -3.77 2.67 -0.54
C GLY A 125 -4.71 3.42 -1.49
N GLU A 126 -5.99 3.04 -1.47
CA GLU A 126 -7.01 3.55 -2.40
C GLU A 126 -7.83 4.74 -1.86
N ALA A 127 -7.89 4.95 -0.52
CA ALA A 127 -8.70 6.02 0.05
C ALA A 127 -8.38 7.39 -0.57
N ALA A 128 -9.39 8.10 -1.02
CA ALA A 128 -9.22 9.39 -1.71
C ALA A 128 -8.44 10.41 -0.86
N ALA A 129 -8.67 10.41 0.45
CA ALA A 129 -8.06 11.32 1.42
C ALA A 129 -6.52 11.24 1.44
N ILE A 130 -5.89 10.12 1.07
CA ILE A 130 -4.41 9.96 1.09
C ILE A 130 -3.73 11.07 0.27
N THR A 131 -4.24 11.39 -0.90
CA THR A 131 -3.64 12.39 -1.80
C THR A 131 -4.38 13.73 -1.83
N GLN A 132 -5.44 13.89 -1.02
CA GLN A 132 -6.24 15.12 -0.97
C GLN A 132 -5.91 16.02 0.22
N GLN A 133 -4.99 15.61 1.11
CA GLN A 133 -4.60 16.38 2.29
C GLN A 133 -3.41 17.33 2.05
N GLY A 134 -2.95 17.47 0.81
CA GLY A 134 -1.86 18.38 0.47
C GLY A 134 -0.49 17.99 1.05
N ASN A 135 -0.24 16.69 1.24
CA ASN A 135 1.09 16.20 1.58
C ASN A 135 1.91 16.00 0.29
N PRO A 136 2.96 16.81 0.03
CA PRO A 136 3.72 16.75 -1.22
C PRO A 136 4.66 15.54 -1.31
N TYR A 137 4.84 14.81 -0.21
CA TYR A 137 5.76 13.67 -0.14
C TYR A 137 5.04 12.32 -0.27
N VAL A 138 3.71 12.29 -0.45
CA VAL A 138 2.94 11.05 -0.59
C VAL A 138 2.48 10.85 -2.03
N PHE A 139 2.89 9.74 -2.62
CA PHE A 139 2.59 9.35 -3.98
C PHE A 139 1.81 8.04 -4.00
N ARG A 140 0.66 8.03 -4.67
CA ARG A 140 -0.16 6.83 -4.81
C ARG A 140 0.30 6.01 -6.02
N THR A 141 0.52 4.72 -5.82
CA THR A 141 0.87 3.76 -6.88
C THR A 141 -0.31 2.89 -7.33
N ALA A 142 -1.45 2.98 -6.63
CA ALA A 142 -2.70 2.27 -6.95
C ALA A 142 -3.77 3.21 -7.51
N PHE A 143 -4.83 2.64 -8.10
CA PHE A 143 -6.00 3.42 -8.50
C PHE A 143 -6.78 3.89 -7.27
N GLY A 144 -6.91 5.20 -7.09
CA GLY A 144 -7.71 5.75 -6.02
C GLY A 144 -9.22 5.63 -6.27
N GLN A 145 -10.00 5.61 -5.20
CA GLN A 145 -11.47 5.56 -5.23
C GLN A 145 -12.08 6.65 -6.12
N SER A 146 -11.53 7.86 -6.11
CA SER A 146 -11.98 8.98 -6.95
C SER A 146 -11.81 8.74 -8.45
N VAL A 147 -10.93 7.83 -8.87
CA VAL A 147 -10.67 7.48 -10.27
C VAL A 147 -11.50 6.26 -10.71
N SER A 148 -11.57 5.21 -9.89
CA SER A 148 -12.23 3.95 -10.22
C SER A 148 -13.75 4.01 -10.05
N PHE A 149 -14.25 4.65 -9.02
CA PHE A 149 -15.67 4.62 -8.66
C PHE A 149 -16.62 5.35 -9.62
N PRO A 150 -16.27 6.43 -10.32
CA PRO A 150 -17.17 7.01 -11.32
C PRO A 150 -17.61 6.04 -12.42
N LYS A 151 -16.71 5.15 -12.85
CA LYS A 151 -17.02 4.11 -13.83
C LYS A 151 -17.94 3.04 -13.21
N LEU A 152 -17.65 2.64 -11.98
CA LEU A 152 -18.46 1.67 -11.23
C LEU A 152 -19.88 2.20 -10.98
N ALA A 153 -20.00 3.45 -10.52
CA ALA A 153 -21.31 4.09 -10.28
C ALA A 153 -22.17 4.12 -11.54
N ARG A 154 -21.59 4.49 -12.68
CA ARG A 154 -22.28 4.43 -13.98
C ARG A 154 -22.78 3.02 -14.30
N TYR A 155 -21.96 2.01 -14.07
CA TYR A 155 -22.37 0.62 -14.28
C TYR A 155 -23.53 0.21 -13.35
N ILE A 156 -23.45 0.52 -12.06
CA ILE A 156 -24.48 0.23 -11.08
C ILE A 156 -25.81 0.87 -11.49
N THR A 157 -25.82 2.13 -11.89
CA THR A 157 -27.05 2.85 -12.28
C THR A 157 -27.72 2.28 -13.53
N THR A 158 -27.00 1.55 -14.38
CA THR A 158 -27.58 0.85 -15.54
C THR A 158 -28.18 -0.50 -15.21
N LYS A 159 -27.84 -1.08 -14.05
CA LYS A 159 -28.17 -2.47 -13.70
C LYS A 159 -29.10 -2.59 -12.51
N SER A 160 -29.17 -1.60 -11.63
CA SER A 160 -29.93 -1.68 -10.38
C SER A 160 -30.60 -0.37 -10.02
N LYS A 161 -31.73 -0.44 -9.37
CA LYS A 161 -32.47 0.69 -8.78
C LYS A 161 -32.25 0.79 -7.27
N SER A 162 -31.86 -0.29 -6.65
CA SER A 162 -31.59 -0.38 -5.22
C SER A 162 -30.26 -1.09 -4.95
N LEU A 163 -29.47 -0.57 -4.02
CA LEU A 163 -28.13 -1.03 -3.69
C LEU A 163 -27.99 -1.23 -2.19
N ALA A 164 -27.60 -2.43 -1.77
CA ALA A 164 -27.06 -2.64 -0.43
C ALA A 164 -25.55 -2.42 -0.45
N VAL A 165 -25.02 -1.66 0.51
CA VAL A 165 -23.59 -1.40 0.63
C VAL A 165 -23.09 -2.13 1.88
N ILE A 166 -22.05 -2.98 1.71
CA ILE A 166 -21.35 -3.65 2.81
C ILE A 166 -19.88 -3.23 2.74
N TYR A 167 -19.36 -2.62 3.79
CA TYR A 167 -18.01 -2.08 3.79
C TYR A 167 -17.29 -2.36 5.11
N VAL A 168 -15.95 -2.43 5.06
CA VAL A 168 -15.13 -2.56 6.26
C VAL A 168 -15.02 -1.24 7.01
N ASN A 169 -15.13 -1.30 8.34
CA ASN A 169 -15.11 -0.13 9.23
C ASN A 169 -13.69 0.42 9.45
N ASN A 170 -13.08 0.95 8.39
CA ASN A 170 -11.79 1.64 8.42
C ASN A 170 -11.77 2.75 7.36
N ASP A 171 -10.65 3.50 7.24
CA ASP A 171 -10.54 4.61 6.27
C ASP A 171 -10.75 4.18 4.81
N PHE A 172 -10.32 2.95 4.44
CA PHE A 172 -10.55 2.39 3.12
C PHE A 172 -12.04 2.15 2.86
N GLY A 173 -12.70 1.38 3.73
CA GLY A 173 -14.11 1.02 3.56
C GLY A 173 -15.05 2.22 3.67
N LYS A 174 -14.85 3.08 4.67
CA LYS A 174 -15.63 4.32 4.84
C LYS A 174 -15.47 5.24 3.64
N GLY A 175 -14.24 5.48 3.20
CA GLY A 175 -13.96 6.32 2.04
C GLY A 175 -14.64 5.81 0.78
N GLY A 176 -14.65 4.49 0.57
CA GLY A 176 -15.37 3.86 -0.55
C GLY A 176 -16.87 4.01 -0.43
N ARG A 177 -17.44 3.75 0.74
CA ARG A 177 -18.87 3.94 1.01
C ARG A 177 -19.30 5.38 0.75
N ASP A 178 -18.55 6.36 1.27
CA ASP A 178 -18.87 7.78 1.08
C ASP A 178 -18.77 8.19 -0.40
N THR A 179 -17.72 7.69 -1.08
CA THR A 179 -17.52 7.97 -2.51
C THR A 179 -18.66 7.42 -3.37
N ILE A 180 -19.08 6.16 -3.16
CA ILE A 180 -20.18 5.59 -3.94
C ILE A 180 -21.51 6.28 -3.61
N ALA A 181 -21.76 6.60 -2.34
CA ALA A 181 -22.95 7.31 -1.92
C ALA A 181 -23.06 8.67 -2.63
N LYS A 182 -21.98 9.45 -2.62
CA LYS A 182 -21.92 10.75 -3.30
C LYS A 182 -22.13 10.63 -4.82
N LEU A 183 -21.57 9.62 -5.46
CA LEU A 183 -21.72 9.40 -6.90
C LEU A 183 -23.13 8.95 -7.31
N LEU A 184 -23.88 8.37 -6.39
CA LEU A 184 -25.28 7.96 -6.60
C LEU A 184 -26.30 9.05 -6.21
N GLU A 185 -25.87 10.17 -5.64
CA GLU A 185 -26.77 11.30 -5.37
C GLU A 185 -27.46 11.77 -6.66
N GLY A 186 -28.77 11.96 -6.59
CA GLY A 186 -29.58 12.36 -7.75
C GLY A 186 -29.79 11.26 -8.80
N SER A 187 -29.13 10.11 -8.70
CA SER A 187 -29.31 8.97 -9.61
C SER A 187 -30.61 8.20 -9.34
N PRO A 188 -31.08 7.36 -10.29
CA PRO A 188 -32.22 6.48 -10.06
C PRO A 188 -31.93 5.35 -9.07
N THR A 189 -30.69 5.02 -8.80
CA THR A 189 -30.28 3.98 -7.85
C THR A 189 -30.23 4.52 -6.43
N LYS A 190 -30.92 3.87 -5.51
CA LYS A 190 -30.95 4.25 -4.09
C LYS A 190 -30.18 3.28 -3.23
N ILE A 191 -29.37 3.78 -2.29
CA ILE A 191 -28.77 2.94 -1.24
C ILE A 191 -29.86 2.62 -0.23
N VAL A 192 -30.22 1.34 -0.10
CA VAL A 192 -31.27 0.83 0.78
C VAL A 192 -30.73 0.12 2.02
N ALA A 193 -29.44 -0.18 2.04
CA ALA A 193 -28.73 -0.67 3.23
C ALA A 193 -27.31 -0.12 3.26
N ASP A 194 -26.84 0.24 4.46
CA ASP A 194 -25.53 0.74 4.77
C ASP A 194 -24.99 -0.08 5.96
N ILE A 195 -24.12 -1.05 5.66
CA ILE A 195 -23.73 -2.11 6.59
C ILE A 195 -22.23 -2.10 6.76
N SER A 196 -21.76 -1.71 7.95
CA SER A 196 -20.34 -1.81 8.31
C SER A 196 -20.01 -3.19 8.88
N THR A 197 -18.78 -3.66 8.61
CA THR A 197 -18.21 -4.90 9.15
C THR A 197 -16.85 -4.58 9.77
N ASP A 198 -16.40 -5.39 10.71
CA ASP A 198 -15.11 -5.18 11.35
C ASP A 198 -13.97 -5.71 10.49
N ALA A 199 -12.80 -5.06 10.56
CA ALA A 199 -11.61 -5.55 9.90
C ALA A 199 -11.19 -6.90 10.49
N GLY A 200 -10.93 -7.87 9.62
CA GLY A 200 -10.61 -9.25 10.01
C GLY A 200 -11.83 -10.10 10.37
N GLN A 201 -13.06 -9.60 10.18
CA GLN A 201 -14.29 -10.36 10.43
C GLN A 201 -14.30 -11.68 9.66
N VAL A 202 -14.76 -12.74 10.32
CA VAL A 202 -14.80 -14.10 9.76
C VAL A 202 -16.23 -14.50 9.35
N ASP A 203 -17.22 -14.17 10.19
CA ASP A 203 -18.62 -14.49 9.97
C ASP A 203 -19.39 -13.28 9.44
N PHE A 204 -19.93 -13.38 8.24
CA PHE A 204 -20.71 -12.35 7.58
C PHE A 204 -22.21 -12.67 7.51
N SER A 205 -22.68 -13.71 8.19
CA SER A 205 -24.08 -14.18 8.11
C SER A 205 -25.08 -13.07 8.44
N ALA A 206 -24.84 -12.32 9.51
CA ALA A 206 -25.70 -11.21 9.92
C ALA A 206 -25.68 -10.03 8.92
N ALA A 207 -24.51 -9.70 8.38
CA ALA A 207 -24.37 -8.62 7.39
C ALA A 207 -25.12 -8.97 6.08
N VAL A 208 -24.96 -10.20 5.61
CA VAL A 208 -25.66 -10.70 4.42
C VAL A 208 -27.17 -10.77 4.66
N LEU A 209 -27.61 -11.24 5.82
CA LEU A 209 -29.04 -11.30 6.16
C LEU A 209 -29.67 -9.89 6.15
N LYS A 210 -29.00 -8.90 6.75
CA LYS A 210 -29.45 -7.50 6.73
C LYS A 210 -29.58 -6.96 5.31
N ALA A 211 -28.59 -7.22 4.45
CA ALA A 211 -28.63 -6.80 3.06
C ALA A 211 -29.80 -7.46 2.31
N LYS A 212 -30.03 -8.75 2.50
CA LYS A 212 -31.15 -9.51 1.87
C LYS A 212 -32.54 -9.01 2.29
N GLN A 213 -32.70 -8.65 3.56
CA GLN A 213 -34.00 -8.13 4.07
C GLN A 213 -34.43 -6.84 3.38
N THR A 214 -33.54 -6.11 2.73
CA THR A 214 -33.88 -4.90 1.97
C THR A 214 -34.43 -5.19 0.57
N ASN A 215 -34.33 -6.42 0.08
CA ASN A 215 -34.64 -6.80 -1.31
C ASN A 215 -33.89 -5.92 -2.33
N ALA A 216 -32.66 -5.52 -2.04
CA ALA A 216 -31.83 -4.74 -2.96
C ALA A 216 -31.54 -5.52 -4.26
N ASP A 217 -31.58 -4.84 -5.39
CA ASP A 217 -31.29 -5.43 -6.71
C ASP A 217 -29.82 -5.85 -6.83
N ALA A 218 -28.92 -5.16 -6.11
CA ALA A 218 -27.48 -5.42 -6.12
C ALA A 218 -26.87 -5.17 -4.73
N VAL A 219 -25.70 -5.79 -4.51
CA VAL A 219 -24.88 -5.52 -3.35
C VAL A 219 -23.51 -4.99 -3.79
N PHE A 220 -23.08 -3.87 -3.23
CA PHE A 220 -21.73 -3.35 -3.36
C PHE A 220 -20.94 -3.78 -2.14
N ILE A 221 -19.92 -4.60 -2.36
CA ILE A 221 -19.02 -5.12 -1.34
C ILE A 221 -17.72 -4.35 -1.42
N TYR A 222 -17.35 -3.68 -0.34
CA TYR A 222 -16.10 -2.93 -0.26
C TYR A 222 -15.38 -3.21 1.07
N VAL A 223 -14.80 -4.37 1.14
CA VAL A 223 -14.05 -4.93 2.26
C VAL A 223 -12.69 -5.42 1.74
N ASN A 224 -11.81 -5.89 2.62
CA ASN A 224 -10.50 -6.37 2.20
C ASN A 224 -10.62 -7.71 1.42
N GLU A 225 -9.52 -8.16 0.81
CA GLU A 225 -9.50 -9.26 -0.16
C GLU A 225 -10.09 -10.56 0.37
N GLU A 226 -9.60 -11.04 1.53
CA GLU A 226 -10.07 -12.30 2.13
C GLU A 226 -11.50 -12.19 2.67
N GLU A 227 -11.84 -11.02 3.22
CA GLU A 227 -13.19 -10.71 3.69
C GLU A 227 -14.18 -10.72 2.53
N SER A 228 -13.79 -10.16 1.38
CA SER A 228 -14.60 -10.18 0.15
C SER A 228 -14.93 -11.61 -0.28
N ALA A 229 -13.95 -12.51 -0.27
CA ALA A 229 -14.14 -13.90 -0.62
C ALA A 229 -15.09 -14.64 0.35
N ARG A 230 -14.99 -14.36 1.66
CA ARG A 230 -15.88 -14.92 2.68
C ARG A 230 -17.30 -14.39 2.53
N LEU A 231 -17.46 -13.08 2.31
CA LEU A 231 -18.74 -12.42 2.14
C LEU A 231 -19.46 -12.92 0.89
N LEU A 232 -18.75 -13.05 -0.24
CA LEU A 232 -19.31 -13.62 -1.47
C LEU A 232 -19.78 -15.07 -1.28
N ARG A 233 -19.02 -15.90 -0.55
CA ARG A 233 -19.47 -17.26 -0.22
C ARG A 233 -20.72 -17.26 0.63
N GLU A 234 -20.82 -16.37 1.61
CA GLU A 234 -22.00 -16.27 2.47
C GLU A 234 -23.22 -15.77 1.71
N LEU A 235 -23.08 -14.82 0.77
CA LEU A 235 -24.15 -14.40 -0.13
C LEU A 235 -24.70 -15.59 -0.91
N ARG A 236 -23.84 -16.40 -1.52
CA ARG A 236 -24.24 -17.60 -2.26
C ARG A 236 -24.93 -18.63 -1.37
N LYS A 237 -24.38 -18.90 -0.19
CA LYS A 237 -24.96 -19.82 0.80
C LYS A 237 -26.37 -19.40 1.21
N GLN A 238 -26.62 -18.12 1.36
CA GLN A 238 -27.95 -17.58 1.67
C GLN A 238 -28.84 -17.38 0.43
N GLY A 239 -28.43 -17.84 -0.76
CA GLY A 239 -29.24 -17.83 -1.99
C GLY A 239 -29.29 -16.48 -2.69
N TRP A 240 -28.32 -15.61 -2.53
CA TRP A 240 -28.17 -14.41 -3.37
C TRP A 240 -27.38 -14.81 -4.62
N ASN A 241 -28.05 -14.91 -5.77
CA ASN A 241 -27.51 -15.38 -7.05
C ASN A 241 -27.23 -14.22 -8.02
#